data_0ee5e950567ce1a3128063598f618bc8
#
_entry.id   0ee5e950567ce1a3128063598f618bc8
#
_cell.length_a   1.000
_cell.length_b   1.000
_cell.length_c   1.000
_cell.angle_alpha   90.00
_cell.angle_beta   90.00
_cell.angle_gamma   90.00
#
_symmetry.space_group_name_H-M   'P 1'
#
loop_
_entity.id
_entity.type
_entity.pdbx_description
1 polymer ?
#
loop_
_entity_poly.entity_id
_entity_poly.type
_entity_poly.pdbx_seq_one_letter_code
_entity_poly.pdbx_strand_id
1 'polypeptide(L)'
;MRNTIIIFTLRGCFHCKVLKSKLNQENIGFTEIEVSDNQKIWDQVVEQTGHNVLPTVFVKKEGTDDAPVFVPNRDFKNQDDLVEKLKNYL
;
A
#
# COMPACT_ATOMS: atom_id res chain seq x y z
N MET A 1 9.35 11.69 13.96
CA MET A 1 8.36 10.60 13.97
C MET A 1 8.35 9.90 12.62
N ARG A 2 8.18 8.59 12.62
CA ARG A 2 8.20 7.81 11.40
C ARG A 2 6.85 7.19 11.11
N ASN A 3 6.42 7.31 9.87
CA ASN A 3 5.24 6.60 9.41
C ASN A 3 5.71 5.32 8.71
N THR A 4 4.92 4.25 8.83
CA THR A 4 5.23 2.97 8.20
C THR A 4 4.33 2.78 6.99
N ILE A 5 4.93 2.52 5.84
CA ILE A 5 4.19 2.22 4.62
C ILE A 5 4.04 0.71 4.53
N ILE A 6 2.79 0.25 4.46
CA ILE A 6 2.46 -1.17 4.36
C ILE A 6 1.77 -1.39 3.02
N ILE A 7 2.32 -2.27 2.19
CA ILE A 7 1.73 -2.56 0.89
C ILE A 7 1.23 -4.01 0.85
N PHE A 8 0.02 -4.18 0.33
CA PHE A 8 -0.55 -5.49 0.09
C PHE A 8 -0.32 -5.85 -1.36
N THR A 9 0.28 -7.01 -1.60
CA THR A 9 0.68 -7.45 -2.92
C THR A 9 0.26 -8.89 -3.16
N LEU A 10 0.39 -9.34 -4.41
CA LEU A 10 0.14 -10.72 -4.79
C LEU A 10 1.21 -11.15 -5.79
N ARG A 11 1.70 -12.37 -5.67
CA ARG A 11 2.63 -12.94 -6.64
C ARG A 11 2.02 -12.90 -8.03
N GLY A 12 2.80 -12.42 -9.00
CA GLY A 12 2.30 -12.27 -10.36
C GLY A 12 1.56 -10.96 -10.63
N CYS A 13 1.40 -10.11 -9.62
CA CYS A 13 0.78 -8.80 -9.79
C CYS A 13 1.80 -7.82 -10.40
N PHE A 14 1.57 -7.43 -11.64
CA PHE A 14 2.46 -6.52 -12.36
C PHE A 14 2.51 -5.14 -11.69
N HIS A 15 1.36 -4.60 -11.34
CA HIS A 15 1.28 -3.28 -10.71
C HIS A 15 1.97 -3.24 -9.35
N CYS A 16 1.90 -4.35 -8.60
CA CYS A 16 2.59 -4.47 -7.33
C CYS A 16 4.11 -4.43 -7.53
N LYS A 17 4.58 -5.11 -8.56
CA LYS A 17 6.00 -5.14 -8.92
C LYS A 17 6.51 -3.76 -9.29
N VAL A 18 5.75 -3.04 -10.11
CA VAL A 18 6.08 -1.68 -10.52
C VAL A 18 6.15 -0.76 -9.31
N LEU A 19 5.18 -0.86 -8.40
CA LEU A 19 5.16 -0.03 -7.19
C LEU A 19 6.41 -0.28 -6.34
N LYS A 20 6.76 -1.54 -6.09
CA LYS A 20 7.94 -1.87 -5.28
C LYS A 20 9.21 -1.31 -5.91
N SER A 21 9.33 -1.41 -7.24
CA SER A 21 10.48 -0.87 -7.96
C SER A 21 10.58 0.64 -7.79
N LYS A 22 9.47 1.35 -7.93
CA LYS A 22 9.46 2.81 -7.77
C LYS A 22 9.80 3.25 -6.35
N LEU A 23 9.27 2.55 -5.35
CA LEU A 23 9.60 2.85 -3.96
C LEU A 23 11.09 2.64 -3.68
N ASN A 24 11.66 1.56 -4.21
CA ASN A 24 13.10 1.30 -4.08
C ASN A 24 13.94 2.37 -4.76
N GLN A 25 13.53 2.83 -5.93
CA GLN A 25 14.24 3.91 -6.64
C GLN A 25 14.24 5.22 -5.87
N GLU A 26 13.18 5.47 -5.13
CA GLU A 26 13.03 6.70 -4.33
C GLU A 26 13.57 6.53 -2.90
N ASN A 27 14.18 5.40 -2.60
CA ASN A 27 14.69 5.07 -1.26
C ASN A 27 13.61 5.13 -0.18
N ILE A 28 12.38 4.75 -0.53
CA ILE A 28 11.26 4.72 0.39
C ILE A 28 11.12 3.31 0.95
N GLY A 29 11.28 3.17 2.27
CA GLY A 29 11.11 1.88 2.95
C GLY A 29 9.63 1.51 3.06
N PHE A 30 9.34 0.21 2.99
CA PHE A 30 7.98 -0.29 3.11
C PHE A 30 7.97 -1.71 3.67
N THR A 31 6.83 -2.10 4.23
CA THR A 31 6.57 -3.47 4.65
C THR A 31 5.62 -4.08 3.64
N GLU A 32 5.98 -5.24 3.12
CA GLU A 32 5.16 -5.94 2.14
C GLU A 32 4.39 -7.07 2.81
N ILE A 33 3.09 -7.16 2.54
CA ILE A 33 2.24 -8.26 3.00
C ILE A 33 1.70 -8.95 1.75
N GLU A 34 2.14 -10.20 1.54
CA GLU A 34 1.69 -11.03 0.43
C GLU A 34 0.32 -11.60 0.77
N VAL A 35 -0.68 -11.28 -0.04
CA VAL A 35 -2.09 -11.59 0.23
C VAL A 35 -2.33 -13.08 0.36
N SER A 36 -1.75 -13.90 -0.51
CA SER A 36 -1.99 -15.35 -0.49
C SER A 36 -1.44 -16.02 0.76
N ASP A 37 -0.45 -15.42 1.41
CA ASP A 37 0.12 -15.92 2.67
C ASP A 37 -0.57 -15.32 3.90
N ASN A 38 -1.47 -14.34 3.70
CA ASN A 38 -2.10 -13.57 4.78
C ASN A 38 -3.58 -13.33 4.48
N GLN A 39 -4.28 -14.38 4.08
CA GLN A 39 -5.64 -14.26 3.57
C GLN A 39 -6.61 -13.64 4.58
N LYS A 40 -6.48 -13.98 5.86
CA LYS A 40 -7.38 -13.43 6.89
C LYS A 40 -7.24 -11.92 7.02
N ILE A 41 -6.00 -11.44 6.98
CA ILE A 41 -5.73 -10.00 7.06
C ILE A 41 -6.30 -9.32 5.82
N TRP A 42 -6.09 -9.92 4.65
CA TRP A 42 -6.60 -9.36 3.41
C TRP A 42 -8.12 -9.30 3.38
N ASP A 43 -8.80 -10.34 3.89
CA ASP A 43 -10.26 -10.35 3.96
C ASP A 43 -10.77 -9.18 4.80
N GLN A 44 -10.09 -8.85 5.89
CA GLN A 44 -10.43 -7.69 6.72
C GLN A 44 -10.25 -6.37 5.97
N VAL A 45 -9.19 -6.27 5.19
CA VAL A 45 -8.93 -5.07 4.37
C VAL A 45 -10.02 -4.89 3.34
N VAL A 46 -10.41 -5.96 2.66
CA VAL A 46 -11.49 -5.93 1.66
C VAL A 46 -12.80 -5.50 2.31
N GLU A 47 -13.09 -6.03 3.49
CA GLU A 47 -14.30 -5.67 4.22
C GLU A 47 -14.31 -4.18 4.60
N GLN A 48 -13.19 -3.67 5.07
CA GLN A 48 -13.07 -2.27 5.49
C GLN A 48 -13.10 -1.29 4.32
N THR A 49 -12.44 -1.63 3.22
CA THR A 49 -12.33 -0.73 2.08
C THR A 49 -13.46 -0.89 1.07
N GLY A 50 -14.09 -2.06 1.05
CA GLY A 50 -15.06 -2.40 0.03
C GLY A 50 -14.44 -2.72 -1.33
N HIS A 51 -13.12 -2.87 -1.40
CA HIS A 51 -12.40 -3.10 -2.65
C HIS A 51 -11.43 -4.27 -2.52
N ASN A 52 -11.40 -5.12 -3.55
CA ASN A 52 -10.50 -6.27 -3.64
C ASN A 52 -9.55 -6.06 -4.81
N VAL A 53 -8.70 -5.04 -4.71
CA VAL A 53 -7.78 -4.63 -5.78
C VAL A 53 -6.37 -4.43 -5.20
N LEU A 54 -5.37 -4.64 -6.03
CA LEU A 54 -3.97 -4.54 -5.64
C LEU A 54 -3.19 -3.66 -6.62
N PRO A 55 -2.16 -2.97 -6.15
CA PRO A 55 -1.68 -2.92 -4.76
C PRO A 55 -2.55 -1.97 -3.92
N THR A 56 -2.88 -2.38 -2.70
CA THR A 56 -3.52 -1.52 -1.70
C THR A 56 -2.48 -1.15 -0.68
N VAL A 57 -2.43 0.13 -0.30
CA VAL A 57 -1.37 0.67 0.55
C VAL A 57 -1.97 1.35 1.77
N PHE A 58 -1.39 1.05 2.93
CA PHE A 58 -1.71 1.73 4.17
C PHE A 58 -0.50 2.52 4.62
N VAL A 59 -0.76 3.69 5.22
CA VAL A 59 0.28 4.43 5.93
C VAL A 59 -0.07 4.41 7.41
N LYS A 60 0.70 3.65 8.18
CA LYS A 60 0.51 3.61 9.64
C LYS A 60 1.28 4.79 10.24
N LYS A 61 0.54 5.75 10.78
CA LYS A 61 1.13 6.93 11.40
C LYS A 61 1.56 6.62 12.83
N GLU A 62 2.79 6.96 13.16
CA GLU A 62 3.32 6.76 14.50
C GLU A 62 2.57 7.64 15.50
N GLY A 63 2.20 7.05 16.62
CA GLY A 63 1.56 7.77 17.72
C GLY A 63 0.07 8.02 17.54
N THR A 64 -0.54 7.51 16.47
CA THR A 64 -1.98 7.64 16.25
C THR A 64 -2.55 6.31 15.78
N ASP A 65 -3.87 6.17 15.88
CA ASP A 65 -4.59 5.02 15.30
C ASP A 65 -4.99 5.26 13.86
N ASP A 66 -4.64 6.42 13.31
CA ASP A 66 -4.97 6.80 11.96
C ASP A 66 -4.12 6.03 10.95
N ALA A 67 -4.76 5.43 9.97
CA ALA A 67 -4.07 4.65 8.95
C ALA A 67 -4.71 4.94 7.58
N PRO A 68 -4.32 6.05 6.94
CA PRO A 68 -4.83 6.34 5.60
C PRO A 68 -4.59 5.16 4.65
N VAL A 69 -5.59 4.87 3.82
CA VAL A 69 -5.52 3.78 2.86
C VAL A 69 -5.64 4.33 1.45
N PHE A 70 -4.83 3.78 0.55
CA PHE A 70 -4.82 4.14 -0.87
C PHE A 70 -5.24 2.92 -1.68
N VAL A 71 -6.39 3.03 -2.33
CA VAL A 71 -6.97 1.95 -3.14
C VAL A 71 -6.85 2.31 -4.62
N PRO A 72 -6.39 1.39 -5.48
CA PRO A 72 -6.26 1.67 -6.91
C PRO A 72 -7.58 2.14 -7.53
N ASN A 73 -7.48 3.13 -8.41
CA ASN A 73 -8.59 3.75 -9.13
C ASN A 73 -9.58 4.53 -8.27
N ARG A 74 -9.46 4.44 -6.95
CA ARG A 74 -10.22 5.29 -6.03
C ARG A 74 -9.37 6.46 -5.55
N ASP A 75 -8.14 6.16 -5.10
CA ASP A 75 -7.28 7.14 -4.43
C ASP A 75 -6.06 7.53 -5.26
N PHE A 76 -5.71 6.76 -6.27
CA PHE A 76 -4.61 7.08 -7.17
C PHE A 76 -4.87 6.45 -8.55
N LYS A 77 -4.31 7.06 -9.58
CA LYS A 77 -4.53 6.63 -10.97
C LYS A 77 -3.46 5.66 -11.46
N ASN A 78 -2.24 5.82 -10.97
CA ASN A 78 -1.10 4.97 -11.35
C ASN A 78 -0.08 4.99 -10.22
N GLN A 79 1.00 4.22 -10.38
CA GLN A 79 2.00 4.08 -9.32
C GLN A 79 2.81 5.37 -9.10
N ASP A 80 3.03 6.17 -10.15
CA ASP A 80 3.70 7.47 -9.98
C ASP A 80 2.88 8.40 -9.11
N ASP A 81 1.57 8.46 -9.34
CA ASP A 81 0.64 9.24 -8.54
C ASP A 81 0.64 8.78 -7.09
N LEU A 82 0.64 7.46 -6.87
CA LEU A 82 0.68 6.88 -5.53
C LEU A 82 1.97 7.27 -4.81
N VAL A 83 3.11 7.14 -5.46
CA VAL A 83 4.41 7.48 -4.85
C VAL A 83 4.44 8.95 -4.45
N GLU A 84 3.93 9.84 -5.29
CA GLU A 84 3.86 11.26 -4.95
C GLU A 84 3.00 11.51 -3.71
N LYS A 85 1.86 10.82 -3.60
CA LYS A 85 0.99 10.93 -2.44
C LYS A 85 1.66 10.39 -1.17
N LEU A 86 2.37 9.27 -1.29
CA LEU A 86 3.08 8.67 -0.16
C LEU A 86 4.19 9.57 0.37
N LYS A 87 4.83 10.36 -0.49
CA LYS A 87 5.88 11.29 -0.06
C LYS A 87 5.38 12.30 0.97
N ASN A 88 4.10 12.60 0.98
CA ASN A 88 3.50 13.51 1.96
C ASN A 88 3.53 12.96 3.38
N TYR A 89 3.81 11.67 3.55
CA TYR A 89 3.83 11.01 4.85
C TYR A 89 5.24 10.63 5.32
N LEU A 90 6.26 11.12 4.62
CA LEU A 90 7.66 10.79 4.93
C LEU A 90 8.37 11.90 5.69
#